data_3bbec00c47ab9574bca3541ffdeda6f6
#
_entry.id   3bbec00c47ab9574bca3541ffdeda6f6
#
_cell.length_a   1.000
_cell.length_b   1.000
_cell.length_c   1.000
_cell.angle_alpha   90.00
_cell.angle_beta   90.00
_cell.angle_gamma   90.00
#
_symmetry.space_group_name_H-M   'P 1'
#
loop_
_entity.id
_entity.type
_entity.pdbx_description
1 polymer ?
#
loop_
_entity_poly.entity_id
_entity_poly.type
_entity_poly.pdbx_seq_one_letter_code
_entity_poly.pdbx_strand_id
1 'polypeptide(L)'
;MTKIGIVLIAAILLASCAPAPAPVVAPTPKDIDRYIIDPRTGYGSQPTPANAKRFDDAWRAILGGDYTTARKKLDDIRAKEPGYAPVQLAEAAIDLRQGKTDAARPIVERVLSKRPAYTAAEVYAAEIAIAEKRTREAYDEYRVLAAHPGAPPFVDERIAELRTTLFDQLYNAATAAPDDEAIRLLRDALAINPSATAARVLLVQKLVGQHKYDEARTELEPMLSTADVDRNEIQEALAEIDINRGRYEAAIARYERLSKRDRRFAARLDEIKQQYAEANMPPQFRRAIESESITRGDLAVLMYWKVASVRFASNIAAPPIAIDIGETPGRDEIVRAMALGIYQVDPITRRVGPYSPVNSGALSRVAARLLTLRGASCARGAGNDAQKVLAACAIVDPSLGAGAEAPVTGRVAAGVLEQVDRALSR
;
A
#
# COMPACT_ATOMS: atom_id res chain seq x y z
N MET A 1 14.34 63.94 0.56
CA MET A 1 15.20 63.06 -0.23
C MET A 1 15.08 61.63 0.34
N THR A 2 14.15 60.88 -0.19
CA THR A 2 13.68 59.56 0.28
C THR A 2 14.42 58.49 -0.51
N LYS A 3 15.13 57.58 0.18
CA LYS A 3 15.72 56.39 -0.44
C LYS A 3 14.82 55.18 -0.13
N ILE A 4 14.18 54.67 -1.16
CA ILE A 4 13.40 53.44 -1.15
C ILE A 4 14.39 52.30 -1.33
N GLY A 5 14.46 51.43 -0.31
CA GLY A 5 15.20 50.17 -0.38
C GLY A 5 14.29 49.05 -0.92
N ILE A 6 14.66 48.50 -2.09
CA ILE A 6 14.02 47.36 -2.69
C ILE A 6 14.61 46.11 -2.04
N VAL A 7 13.78 45.34 -1.30
CA VAL A 7 14.12 44.00 -0.78
C VAL A 7 13.79 43.00 -1.87
N LEU A 8 14.81 42.42 -2.48
CA LEU A 8 14.69 41.29 -3.41
C LEU A 8 14.50 40.00 -2.57
N ILE A 9 13.31 39.44 -2.60
CA ILE A 9 13.05 38.10 -2.06
C ILE A 9 13.46 37.07 -3.14
N ALA A 10 14.59 36.39 -2.93
CA ALA A 10 15.00 35.27 -3.75
C ALA A 10 14.21 34.02 -3.32
N ALA A 11 13.22 33.64 -4.12
CA ALA A 11 12.53 32.36 -3.96
C ALA A 11 13.46 31.23 -4.45
N ILE A 12 14.02 30.47 -3.53
CA ILE A 12 14.77 29.24 -3.83
C ILE A 12 13.76 28.15 -4.15
N LEU A 13 13.57 27.88 -5.43
CA LEU A 13 12.89 26.68 -5.91
C LEU A 13 13.80 25.48 -5.68
N LEU A 14 13.53 24.70 -4.64
CA LEU A 14 14.09 23.37 -4.48
C LEU A 14 13.43 22.46 -5.52
N ALA A 15 14.04 22.38 -6.68
CA ALA A 15 13.74 21.33 -7.66
C ALA A 15 14.16 19.98 -7.05
N SER A 16 13.20 19.20 -6.59
CA SER A 16 13.36 17.79 -6.24
C SER A 16 13.75 17.04 -7.52
N CYS A 17 15.03 16.72 -7.68
CA CYS A 17 15.50 15.78 -8.70
C CYS A 17 15.03 14.38 -8.31
N ALA A 18 13.83 13.97 -8.76
CA ALA A 18 13.54 12.56 -8.90
C ALA A 18 14.50 11.99 -9.98
N PRO A 19 15.17 10.86 -9.75
CA PRO A 19 15.97 10.25 -10.80
C PRO A 19 15.05 9.92 -11.98
N ALA A 20 15.40 10.41 -13.16
CA ALA A 20 14.70 10.05 -14.39
C ALA A 20 14.71 8.51 -14.52
N PRO A 21 13.58 7.89 -14.92
CA PRO A 21 13.57 6.45 -15.21
C PRO A 21 14.67 6.15 -16.22
N ALA A 22 15.46 5.10 -15.95
CA ALA A 22 16.53 4.68 -16.84
C ALA A 22 15.93 4.50 -18.27
N PRO A 23 16.59 5.01 -19.32
CA PRO A 23 16.08 4.85 -20.66
C PRO A 23 15.96 3.34 -20.95
N VAL A 24 14.76 2.91 -21.38
CA VAL A 24 14.55 1.55 -21.88
C VAL A 24 15.48 1.41 -23.06
N VAL A 25 16.56 0.64 -22.90
CA VAL A 25 17.53 0.36 -23.96
C VAL A 25 16.76 -0.48 -24.98
N ALA A 26 16.37 0.13 -26.10
CA ALA A 26 15.89 -0.64 -27.24
C ALA A 26 16.97 -1.67 -27.59
N PRO A 27 16.59 -2.95 -27.87
CA PRO A 27 17.58 -3.95 -28.25
C PRO A 27 18.43 -3.43 -29.40
N THR A 28 19.74 -3.51 -29.25
CA THR A 28 20.70 -3.06 -30.27
C THR A 28 20.56 -3.98 -31.49
N PRO A 29 20.86 -3.50 -32.74
CA PRO A 29 20.77 -4.32 -33.95
C PRO A 29 21.54 -5.66 -33.86
N LYS A 30 22.50 -5.80 -32.95
CA LYS A 30 23.23 -7.05 -32.70
C LYS A 30 22.39 -8.13 -32.02
N ASP A 31 21.37 -7.77 -31.24
CA ASP A 31 20.49 -8.75 -30.57
C ASP A 31 19.51 -9.39 -31.54
N ILE A 32 19.05 -8.66 -32.56
CA ILE A 32 18.13 -9.18 -33.54
C ILE A 32 18.72 -10.37 -34.33
N ASP A 33 20.05 -10.37 -34.54
CA ASP A 33 20.74 -11.46 -35.26
C ASP A 33 20.64 -12.82 -34.52
N ARG A 34 20.45 -12.80 -33.22
CA ARG A 34 20.26 -14.00 -32.41
C ARG A 34 18.88 -14.63 -32.56
N TYR A 35 17.88 -13.83 -32.86
CA TYR A 35 16.48 -14.24 -32.89
C TYR A 35 15.92 -14.39 -34.30
N ILE A 36 16.62 -13.90 -35.32
CA ILE A 36 16.27 -14.17 -36.72
C ILE A 36 16.77 -15.56 -37.12
N ILE A 37 15.91 -16.55 -36.99
CA ILE A 37 16.20 -17.96 -37.28
C ILE A 37 16.05 -18.27 -38.77
N ASP A 38 16.56 -19.45 -39.20
CA ASP A 38 16.42 -19.90 -40.58
C ASP A 38 14.94 -19.93 -41.01
N PRO A 39 14.58 -19.24 -42.09
CA PRO A 39 13.20 -19.19 -42.58
C PRO A 39 12.54 -20.53 -42.83
N ARG A 40 13.30 -21.63 -42.97
CA ARG A 40 12.75 -22.97 -43.17
C ARG A 40 12.28 -23.65 -41.89
N THR A 41 12.61 -23.08 -40.73
CA THR A 41 12.23 -23.66 -39.42
C THR A 41 10.70 -23.70 -39.28
N GLY A 42 10.17 -24.92 -39.12
CA GLY A 42 8.72 -25.15 -38.99
C GLY A 42 7.93 -25.14 -40.31
N TYR A 43 8.58 -25.02 -41.46
CA TYR A 43 7.88 -25.03 -42.76
C TYR A 43 7.36 -26.41 -43.18
N GLY A 44 8.05 -27.47 -42.81
CA GLY A 44 7.60 -28.86 -42.98
C GLY A 44 7.82 -29.46 -44.39
N SER A 45 8.23 -28.67 -45.39
CA SER A 45 8.58 -29.20 -46.72
C SER A 45 9.92 -28.64 -47.21
N GLN A 46 10.64 -29.48 -47.96
CA GLN A 46 11.93 -29.10 -48.53
C GLN A 46 11.78 -28.70 -50.02
N PRO A 47 12.56 -27.74 -50.50
CA PRO A 47 12.63 -27.41 -51.92
C PRO A 47 13.39 -28.53 -52.69
N THR A 48 13.41 -28.44 -54.01
CA THR A 48 14.28 -29.33 -54.79
C THR A 48 15.74 -29.24 -54.33
N PRO A 49 16.56 -30.32 -54.41
CA PRO A 49 17.94 -30.33 -53.91
C PRO A 49 18.80 -29.17 -54.43
N ALA A 50 18.61 -28.78 -55.72
CA ALA A 50 19.32 -27.64 -56.28
C ALA A 50 18.92 -26.30 -55.66
N ASN A 51 17.64 -26.12 -55.31
CA ASN A 51 17.14 -24.94 -54.66
C ASN A 51 17.44 -24.97 -53.15
N ALA A 52 17.53 -26.13 -52.52
CA ALA A 52 17.99 -26.25 -51.15
C ALA A 52 19.42 -25.68 -50.97
N LYS A 53 20.36 -26.10 -51.84
CA LYS A 53 21.72 -25.55 -51.83
C LYS A 53 21.73 -24.04 -52.10
N ARG A 54 20.89 -23.59 -53.03
CA ARG A 54 20.79 -22.16 -53.35
C ARG A 54 20.23 -21.33 -52.19
N PHE A 55 19.29 -21.92 -51.45
CA PHE A 55 18.77 -21.30 -50.23
C PHE A 55 19.82 -21.23 -49.12
N ASP A 56 20.61 -22.30 -48.92
CA ASP A 56 21.73 -22.27 -47.96
C ASP A 56 22.73 -21.16 -48.25
N ASP A 57 23.04 -20.98 -49.56
CA ASP A 57 23.93 -19.91 -50.00
C ASP A 57 23.30 -18.52 -49.82
N ALA A 58 21.99 -18.38 -50.03
CA ALA A 58 21.26 -17.15 -49.79
C ALA A 58 21.22 -16.83 -48.28
N TRP A 59 20.92 -17.84 -47.47
CA TRP A 59 20.87 -17.66 -46.01
C TRP A 59 22.24 -17.28 -45.43
N ARG A 60 23.33 -17.91 -45.86
CA ARG A 60 24.68 -17.50 -45.51
C ARG A 60 24.99 -16.05 -45.90
N ALA A 61 24.56 -15.62 -47.08
CA ALA A 61 24.73 -14.25 -47.54
C ALA A 61 23.92 -13.27 -46.68
N ILE A 62 22.69 -13.63 -46.25
CA ILE A 62 21.88 -12.85 -45.29
C ILE A 62 22.61 -12.69 -43.99
N LEU A 63 23.10 -13.78 -43.39
CA LEU A 63 23.83 -13.75 -42.13
C LEU A 63 25.12 -12.94 -42.22
N GLY A 64 25.81 -12.98 -43.39
CA GLY A 64 27.00 -12.18 -43.67
C GLY A 64 26.73 -10.72 -44.06
N GLY A 65 25.47 -10.31 -44.19
CA GLY A 65 25.10 -8.92 -44.56
C GLY A 65 25.17 -8.63 -46.07
N ASP A 66 25.48 -9.64 -46.94
CA ASP A 66 25.47 -9.48 -48.42
C ASP A 66 24.03 -9.68 -48.95
N TYR A 67 23.19 -8.68 -48.73
CA TYR A 67 21.78 -8.72 -49.09
C TYR A 67 21.58 -8.68 -50.61
N THR A 68 22.52 -8.15 -51.38
CA THR A 68 22.45 -8.13 -52.84
C THR A 68 22.57 -9.54 -53.41
N THR A 69 23.59 -10.28 -53.01
CA THR A 69 23.77 -11.69 -53.43
C THR A 69 22.62 -12.56 -52.92
N ALA A 70 22.17 -12.32 -51.67
CA ALA A 70 21.04 -13.04 -51.08
C ALA A 70 19.78 -12.90 -51.94
N ARG A 71 19.37 -11.67 -52.27
CA ARG A 71 18.15 -11.39 -53.05
C ARG A 71 18.23 -12.04 -54.44
N LYS A 72 19.35 -11.94 -55.15
CA LYS A 72 19.54 -12.60 -56.44
C LYS A 72 19.30 -14.11 -56.37
N LYS A 73 19.83 -14.77 -55.34
CA LYS A 73 19.64 -16.22 -55.12
C LYS A 73 18.18 -16.55 -54.75
N LEU A 74 17.51 -15.73 -53.97
CA LEU A 74 16.10 -15.89 -53.62
C LEU A 74 15.19 -15.71 -54.84
N ASP A 75 15.48 -14.76 -55.74
CA ASP A 75 14.76 -14.55 -56.97
C ASP A 75 14.87 -15.76 -57.92
N ASP A 76 16.08 -16.35 -58.02
CA ASP A 76 16.29 -17.58 -58.80
C ASP A 76 15.46 -18.76 -58.25
N ILE A 77 15.27 -18.86 -56.93
CA ILE A 77 14.40 -19.89 -56.34
C ILE A 77 12.94 -19.58 -56.61
N ARG A 78 12.52 -18.32 -56.41
CA ARG A 78 11.14 -17.87 -56.64
C ARG A 78 10.68 -18.12 -58.07
N ALA A 79 11.56 -17.90 -59.07
CA ALA A 79 11.26 -18.17 -60.43
C ALA A 79 10.95 -19.65 -60.74
N LYS A 80 11.56 -20.58 -59.99
CA LYS A 80 11.39 -22.03 -60.15
C LYS A 80 10.34 -22.63 -59.21
N GLU A 81 10.19 -22.07 -58.00
CA GLU A 81 9.27 -22.52 -56.97
C GLU A 81 8.50 -21.31 -56.40
N PRO A 82 7.57 -20.70 -57.15
CA PRO A 82 6.92 -19.44 -56.75
C PRO A 82 6.07 -19.56 -55.50
N GLY A 83 5.68 -20.78 -55.09
CA GLY A 83 4.92 -21.04 -53.86
C GLY A 83 5.76 -21.34 -52.62
N TYR A 84 7.09 -21.34 -52.72
CA TYR A 84 7.97 -21.67 -51.59
C TYR A 84 8.06 -20.53 -50.57
N ALA A 85 7.25 -20.57 -49.51
CA ALA A 85 7.09 -19.50 -48.54
C ALA A 85 8.39 -19.10 -47.78
N PRO A 86 9.37 -20.01 -47.56
CA PRO A 86 10.64 -19.60 -46.92
C PRO A 86 11.40 -18.53 -47.70
N VAL A 87 11.22 -18.41 -49.01
CA VAL A 87 11.81 -17.33 -49.82
C VAL A 87 11.24 -15.96 -49.41
N GLN A 88 9.92 -15.87 -49.24
CA GLN A 88 9.27 -14.63 -48.77
C GLN A 88 9.73 -14.26 -47.37
N LEU A 89 9.83 -15.24 -46.48
CA LEU A 89 10.27 -15.02 -45.12
C LEU A 89 11.76 -14.65 -45.02
N ALA A 90 12.61 -15.16 -45.93
CA ALA A 90 14.01 -14.73 -46.07
C ALA A 90 14.13 -13.26 -46.50
N GLU A 91 13.21 -12.75 -47.31
CA GLU A 91 13.14 -11.31 -47.60
C GLU A 91 12.75 -10.48 -46.38
N ALA A 92 11.78 -10.94 -45.60
CA ALA A 92 11.43 -10.32 -44.32
C ALA A 92 12.63 -10.32 -43.36
N ALA A 93 13.43 -11.41 -43.32
CA ALA A 93 14.67 -11.47 -42.55
C ALA A 93 15.69 -10.40 -42.95
N ILE A 94 15.85 -10.17 -44.27
CA ILE A 94 16.72 -9.10 -44.77
C ILE A 94 16.21 -7.73 -44.31
N ASP A 95 14.91 -7.48 -44.41
CA ASP A 95 14.34 -6.19 -44.02
C ASP A 95 14.42 -5.97 -42.51
N LEU A 96 14.19 -7.00 -41.70
CA LEU A 96 14.39 -6.95 -40.23
C LEU A 96 15.83 -6.64 -39.84
N ARG A 97 16.80 -7.30 -40.44
CA ARG A 97 18.23 -7.03 -40.21
C ARG A 97 18.65 -5.64 -40.65
N GLN A 98 17.91 -5.00 -41.54
CA GLN A 98 18.09 -3.61 -41.93
C GLN A 98 17.27 -2.62 -41.10
N GLY A 99 16.51 -3.09 -40.10
CA GLY A 99 15.61 -2.25 -39.28
C GLY A 99 14.36 -1.76 -40.03
N LYS A 100 14.02 -2.37 -41.14
CA LYS A 100 12.87 -2.01 -41.98
C LYS A 100 11.63 -2.81 -41.60
N THR A 101 11.16 -2.63 -40.37
CA THR A 101 10.00 -3.37 -39.81
C THR A 101 8.74 -3.19 -40.64
N ASP A 102 8.48 -1.97 -41.11
CA ASP A 102 7.32 -1.66 -41.96
C ASP A 102 7.29 -2.46 -43.29
N ALA A 103 8.45 -2.80 -43.82
CA ALA A 103 8.54 -3.64 -45.03
C ALA A 103 8.41 -5.13 -44.71
N ALA A 104 8.97 -5.58 -43.59
CA ALA A 104 8.93 -6.97 -43.16
C ALA A 104 7.53 -7.42 -42.71
N ARG A 105 6.80 -6.57 -41.99
CA ARG A 105 5.48 -6.89 -41.40
C ARG A 105 4.48 -7.46 -42.40
N PRO A 106 4.14 -6.80 -43.53
CA PRO A 106 3.13 -7.31 -44.46
C PRO A 106 3.54 -8.62 -45.11
N ILE A 107 4.86 -8.92 -45.19
CA ILE A 107 5.35 -10.19 -45.67
C ILE A 107 5.05 -11.29 -44.66
N VAL A 108 5.41 -11.07 -43.40
CA VAL A 108 5.21 -12.04 -42.32
C VAL A 108 3.72 -12.31 -42.08
N GLU A 109 2.88 -11.27 -42.02
CA GLU A 109 1.43 -11.40 -41.86
C GLU A 109 0.80 -12.22 -43.04
N ARG A 110 1.22 -11.99 -44.26
CA ARG A 110 0.76 -12.76 -45.41
C ARG A 110 1.20 -14.24 -45.35
N VAL A 111 2.38 -14.51 -44.83
CA VAL A 111 2.86 -15.88 -44.63
C VAL A 111 2.03 -16.57 -43.52
N LEU A 112 1.83 -15.89 -42.38
CA LEU A 112 1.04 -16.42 -41.25
C LEU A 112 -0.44 -16.60 -41.59
N SER A 113 -1.03 -15.72 -42.41
CA SER A 113 -2.44 -15.87 -42.86
C SER A 113 -2.67 -17.17 -43.65
N LYS A 114 -1.64 -17.68 -44.34
CA LYS A 114 -1.69 -18.95 -45.09
C LYS A 114 -1.22 -20.14 -44.27
N ARG A 115 -0.39 -19.92 -43.24
CA ARG A 115 0.24 -20.94 -42.41
C ARG A 115 0.38 -20.44 -40.98
N PRO A 116 -0.68 -20.50 -40.18
CA PRO A 116 -0.71 -19.90 -38.82
C PRO A 116 0.32 -20.48 -37.83
N ALA A 117 0.70 -21.75 -37.96
CA ALA A 117 1.68 -22.40 -37.07
C ALA A 117 3.07 -22.54 -37.72
N TYR A 118 3.52 -21.50 -38.41
CA TYR A 118 4.83 -21.48 -39.05
C TYR A 118 5.87 -20.82 -38.13
N THR A 119 6.63 -21.64 -37.39
CA THR A 119 7.55 -21.24 -36.33
C THR A 119 8.44 -20.03 -36.66
N ALA A 120 9.13 -20.04 -37.81
CA ALA A 120 9.99 -18.93 -38.18
C ALA A 120 9.21 -17.63 -38.45
N ALA A 121 8.01 -17.73 -39.02
CA ALA A 121 7.14 -16.56 -39.23
C ALA A 121 6.58 -16.00 -37.90
N GLU A 122 6.22 -16.87 -36.95
CA GLU A 122 5.79 -16.48 -35.63
C GLU A 122 6.91 -15.77 -34.85
N VAL A 123 8.14 -16.29 -34.89
CA VAL A 123 9.32 -15.61 -34.32
C VAL A 123 9.50 -14.22 -34.94
N TYR A 124 9.39 -14.13 -36.28
CA TYR A 124 9.56 -12.84 -36.94
C TYR A 124 8.45 -11.84 -36.61
N ALA A 125 7.21 -12.30 -36.45
CA ALA A 125 6.11 -11.44 -35.99
C ALA A 125 6.40 -10.88 -34.61
N ALA A 126 6.80 -11.73 -33.66
CA ALA A 126 7.16 -11.33 -32.33
C ALA A 126 8.35 -10.34 -32.29
N GLU A 127 9.40 -10.56 -33.10
CA GLU A 127 10.53 -9.63 -33.20
C GLU A 127 10.16 -8.28 -33.85
N ILE A 128 9.22 -8.28 -34.82
CA ILE A 128 8.64 -7.05 -35.35
C ILE A 128 7.89 -6.30 -34.26
N ALA A 129 7.07 -6.98 -33.44
CA ALA A 129 6.34 -6.36 -32.35
C ALA A 129 7.29 -5.75 -31.31
N ILE A 130 8.43 -6.41 -31.02
CA ILE A 130 9.47 -5.85 -30.15
C ILE A 130 10.07 -4.58 -30.73
N ALA A 131 10.49 -4.61 -31.99
CA ALA A 131 11.10 -3.47 -32.67
C ALA A 131 10.16 -2.25 -32.71
N GLU A 132 8.86 -2.49 -32.74
CA GLU A 132 7.81 -1.48 -32.73
C GLU A 132 7.30 -1.11 -31.33
N LYS A 133 7.97 -1.61 -30.27
CA LYS A 133 7.64 -1.36 -28.87
C LYS A 133 6.25 -1.86 -28.45
N ARG A 134 5.70 -2.83 -29.15
CA ARG A 134 4.45 -3.51 -28.84
C ARG A 134 4.71 -4.69 -27.90
N THR A 135 5.27 -4.40 -26.74
CA THR A 135 5.81 -5.39 -25.78
C THR A 135 4.78 -6.45 -25.36
N ARG A 136 3.52 -6.05 -25.16
CA ARG A 136 2.44 -6.96 -24.77
C ARG A 136 2.19 -7.99 -25.88
N GLU A 137 2.07 -7.56 -27.10
CA GLU A 137 1.84 -8.41 -28.27
C GLU A 137 2.99 -9.41 -28.45
N ALA A 138 4.23 -8.93 -28.41
CA ALA A 138 5.41 -9.79 -28.50
C ALA A 138 5.45 -10.85 -27.37
N TYR A 139 5.11 -10.46 -26.15
CA TYR A 139 5.02 -11.39 -25.01
C TYR A 139 3.98 -12.48 -25.23
N ASP A 140 2.78 -12.12 -25.71
CA ASP A 140 1.69 -13.05 -25.95
C ASP A 140 2.03 -13.97 -27.13
N GLU A 141 2.64 -13.48 -28.21
CA GLU A 141 3.10 -14.27 -29.35
C GLU A 141 4.16 -15.30 -28.95
N TYR A 142 5.17 -14.90 -28.19
CA TYR A 142 6.18 -15.84 -27.69
C TYR A 142 5.61 -16.89 -26.74
N ARG A 143 4.60 -16.54 -25.95
CA ARG A 143 3.90 -17.53 -25.10
C ARG A 143 3.12 -18.56 -25.91
N VAL A 144 2.49 -18.15 -27.00
CA VAL A 144 1.84 -19.07 -27.94
C VAL A 144 2.88 -19.99 -28.57
N LEU A 145 3.99 -19.42 -29.06
CA LEU A 145 5.08 -20.17 -29.67
C LEU A 145 5.71 -21.19 -28.71
N ALA A 146 5.86 -20.87 -27.42
CA ALA A 146 6.39 -21.78 -26.41
C ALA A 146 5.55 -23.06 -26.23
N ALA A 147 4.25 -23.02 -26.56
CA ALA A 147 3.37 -24.17 -26.51
C ALA A 147 3.50 -25.10 -27.73
N HIS A 148 4.23 -24.69 -28.78
CA HIS A 148 4.39 -25.50 -30.00
C HIS A 148 5.49 -26.53 -29.85
N PRO A 149 5.27 -27.78 -30.31
CA PRO A 149 6.33 -28.76 -30.38
C PRO A 149 7.48 -28.26 -31.28
N GLY A 150 8.69 -28.21 -30.74
CA GLY A 150 9.87 -27.74 -31.52
C GLY A 150 10.08 -26.21 -31.45
N ALA A 151 9.50 -25.53 -30.49
CA ALA A 151 9.84 -24.14 -30.23
C ALA A 151 11.35 -23.94 -30.08
N PRO A 152 11.94 -22.87 -30.62
CA PRO A 152 13.37 -22.60 -30.49
C PRO A 152 13.79 -22.45 -29.01
N PRO A 153 15.02 -22.93 -28.64
CA PRO A 153 15.46 -22.93 -27.23
C PRO A 153 15.51 -21.55 -26.54
N PHE A 154 15.63 -20.48 -27.31
CA PHE A 154 15.68 -19.11 -26.79
C PHE A 154 14.31 -18.54 -26.41
N VAL A 155 13.21 -19.20 -26.76
CA VAL A 155 11.84 -18.69 -26.53
C VAL A 155 11.58 -18.43 -25.06
N ASP A 156 11.98 -19.34 -24.18
CA ASP A 156 11.80 -19.16 -22.73
C ASP A 156 12.59 -17.94 -22.19
N GLU A 157 13.82 -17.74 -22.70
CA GLU A 157 14.64 -16.59 -22.35
C GLU A 157 13.95 -15.30 -22.80
N ARG A 158 13.43 -15.28 -24.03
CA ARG A 158 12.73 -14.12 -24.60
C ARG A 158 11.45 -13.78 -23.83
N ILE A 159 10.69 -14.80 -23.42
CA ILE A 159 9.52 -14.65 -22.55
C ILE A 159 9.92 -14.03 -21.22
N ALA A 160 11.02 -14.46 -20.61
CA ALA A 160 11.49 -13.93 -19.34
C ALA A 160 11.91 -12.45 -19.44
N GLU A 161 12.60 -12.06 -20.51
CA GLU A 161 12.97 -10.67 -20.80
C GLU A 161 11.73 -9.80 -20.99
N LEU A 162 10.82 -10.24 -21.86
CA LEU A 162 9.59 -9.52 -22.18
C LEU A 162 8.68 -9.39 -20.97
N ARG A 163 8.59 -10.44 -20.14
CA ARG A 163 7.85 -10.43 -18.88
C ARG A 163 8.34 -9.34 -17.95
N THR A 164 9.66 -9.22 -17.80
CA THR A 164 10.28 -8.17 -16.96
C THR A 164 9.98 -6.79 -17.52
N THR A 165 10.23 -6.59 -18.80
CA THR A 165 10.00 -5.30 -19.48
C THR A 165 8.52 -4.87 -19.40
N LEU A 166 7.60 -5.80 -19.65
CA LEU A 166 6.16 -5.54 -19.62
C LEU A 166 5.67 -5.22 -18.22
N PHE A 167 6.15 -5.97 -17.22
CA PHE A 167 5.84 -5.68 -15.82
C PHE A 167 6.29 -4.27 -15.43
N ASP A 168 7.53 -3.90 -15.77
CA ASP A 168 8.07 -2.58 -15.45
C ASP A 168 7.30 -1.45 -16.14
N GLN A 169 6.91 -1.66 -17.41
CA GLN A 169 6.07 -0.71 -18.15
C GLN A 169 4.72 -0.49 -17.46
N LEU A 170 4.04 -1.57 -17.09
CA LEU A 170 2.73 -1.51 -16.43
C LEU A 170 2.83 -0.89 -15.02
N TYR A 171 3.82 -1.29 -14.24
CA TYR A 171 4.04 -0.76 -12.90
C TYR A 171 4.37 0.73 -12.91
N ASN A 172 5.28 1.16 -13.80
CA ASN A 172 5.63 2.57 -13.93
C ASN A 172 4.46 3.42 -14.44
N ALA A 173 3.69 2.90 -15.40
CA ALA A 173 2.48 3.57 -15.86
C ALA A 173 1.45 3.72 -14.72
N ALA A 174 1.27 2.68 -13.90
CA ALA A 174 0.36 2.71 -12.76
C ALA A 174 0.76 3.74 -11.69
N THR A 175 2.05 3.98 -11.48
CA THR A 175 2.51 4.99 -10.50
C THR A 175 2.17 6.42 -10.92
N ALA A 176 2.02 6.68 -12.21
CA ALA A 176 1.73 8.00 -12.78
C ALA A 176 0.24 8.20 -13.14
N ALA A 177 -0.54 7.12 -13.17
CA ALA A 177 -1.93 7.15 -13.60
C ALA A 177 -2.90 7.59 -12.49
N PRO A 178 -4.10 8.11 -12.84
CA PRO A 178 -5.22 8.26 -11.91
C PRO A 178 -5.61 6.92 -11.28
N ASP A 179 -6.22 6.94 -10.10
CA ASP A 179 -6.44 5.75 -9.27
C ASP A 179 -7.16 4.60 -9.98
N ASP A 180 -8.23 4.85 -10.75
CA ASP A 180 -8.95 3.80 -11.47
C ASP A 180 -8.09 3.13 -12.55
N GLU A 181 -7.33 3.92 -13.27
CA GLU A 181 -6.40 3.39 -14.27
C GLU A 181 -5.21 2.69 -13.60
N ALA A 182 -4.69 3.24 -12.52
CA ALA A 182 -3.63 2.63 -11.72
C ALA A 182 -4.04 1.24 -11.22
N ILE A 183 -5.26 1.08 -10.69
CA ILE A 183 -5.80 -0.21 -10.24
C ILE A 183 -5.82 -1.22 -11.39
N ARG A 184 -6.28 -0.81 -12.58
CA ARG A 184 -6.30 -1.68 -13.76
C ARG A 184 -4.91 -2.11 -14.17
N LEU A 185 -3.98 -1.15 -14.30
CA LEU A 185 -2.59 -1.41 -14.68
C LEU A 185 -1.84 -2.31 -13.67
N LEU A 186 -2.10 -2.12 -12.37
CA LEU A 186 -1.52 -2.97 -11.31
C LEU A 186 -2.05 -4.40 -11.36
N ARG A 187 -3.33 -4.59 -11.67
CA ARG A 187 -3.88 -5.94 -11.89
C ARG A 187 -3.25 -6.60 -13.11
N ASP A 188 -3.07 -5.86 -14.19
CA ASP A 188 -2.37 -6.35 -15.38
C ASP A 188 -0.91 -6.69 -15.06
N ALA A 189 -0.21 -5.87 -14.29
CA ALA A 189 1.15 -6.14 -13.83
C ALA A 189 1.23 -7.41 -12.96
N LEU A 190 0.27 -7.60 -12.04
CA LEU A 190 0.19 -8.80 -11.19
C LEU A 190 -0.21 -10.06 -11.97
N ALA A 191 -0.94 -9.93 -13.08
CA ALA A 191 -1.17 -11.04 -13.99
C ALA A 191 0.12 -11.50 -14.70
N ILE A 192 1.06 -10.58 -14.94
CA ILE A 192 2.39 -10.88 -15.50
C ILE A 192 3.34 -11.42 -14.42
N ASN A 193 3.33 -10.83 -13.23
CA ASN A 193 4.15 -11.27 -12.09
C ASN A 193 3.32 -11.32 -10.78
N PRO A 194 2.68 -12.45 -10.49
CA PRO A 194 1.83 -12.59 -9.30
C PRO A 194 2.55 -12.43 -7.95
N SER A 195 3.88 -12.61 -7.93
CA SER A 195 4.70 -12.50 -6.72
C SER A 195 5.23 -11.08 -6.45
N ALA A 196 4.89 -10.10 -7.26
CA ALA A 196 5.37 -8.72 -7.13
C ALA A 196 4.74 -8.02 -5.92
N THR A 197 5.36 -8.15 -4.75
CA THR A 197 4.90 -7.55 -3.48
C THR A 197 4.67 -6.05 -3.61
N ALA A 198 5.58 -5.30 -4.26
CA ALA A 198 5.45 -3.84 -4.40
C ALA A 198 4.20 -3.43 -5.20
N ALA A 199 3.91 -4.15 -6.29
CA ALA A 199 2.71 -3.89 -7.10
C ALA A 199 1.42 -4.19 -6.32
N ARG A 200 1.41 -5.27 -5.55
CA ARG A 200 0.26 -5.65 -4.72
C ARG A 200 0.02 -4.65 -3.58
N VAL A 201 1.07 -4.20 -2.90
CA VAL A 201 0.98 -3.16 -1.87
C VAL A 201 0.40 -1.87 -2.44
N LEU A 202 0.90 -1.42 -3.60
CA LEU A 202 0.39 -0.21 -4.25
C LEU A 202 -1.08 -0.37 -4.68
N LEU A 203 -1.46 -1.54 -5.21
CA LEU A 203 -2.86 -1.86 -5.55
C LEU A 203 -3.77 -1.75 -4.31
N VAL A 204 -3.35 -2.34 -3.19
CA VAL A 204 -4.09 -2.28 -1.93
C VAL A 204 -4.25 -0.85 -1.45
N GLN A 205 -3.20 -0.04 -1.49
CA GLN A 205 -3.26 1.37 -1.11
C GLN A 205 -4.27 2.16 -1.97
N LYS A 206 -4.27 1.94 -3.28
CA LYS A 206 -5.24 2.56 -4.20
C LYS A 206 -6.68 2.13 -3.91
N LEU A 207 -6.90 0.84 -3.67
CA LEU A 207 -8.22 0.30 -3.32
C LEU A 207 -8.74 0.85 -1.99
N VAL A 208 -7.88 0.92 -0.96
CA VAL A 208 -8.24 1.53 0.34
C VAL A 208 -8.56 3.01 0.18
N GLY A 209 -7.77 3.76 -0.59
CA GLY A 209 -8.03 5.17 -0.89
C GLY A 209 -9.36 5.42 -1.60
N GLN A 210 -9.84 4.45 -2.39
CA GLN A 210 -11.15 4.47 -3.03
C GLN A 210 -12.26 3.80 -2.21
N HIS A 211 -12.01 3.47 -0.95
CA HIS A 211 -12.96 2.77 -0.06
C HIS A 211 -13.42 1.39 -0.58
N LYS A 212 -12.66 0.74 -1.46
CA LYS A 212 -12.90 -0.61 -1.99
C LYS A 212 -12.30 -1.66 -1.04
N TYR A 213 -12.78 -1.69 0.20
CA TYR A 213 -12.16 -2.45 1.29
C TYR A 213 -12.21 -3.98 1.11
N ASP A 214 -13.26 -4.50 0.50
CA ASP A 214 -13.38 -5.96 0.28
C ASP A 214 -12.41 -6.42 -0.82
N GLU A 215 -12.25 -5.63 -1.89
CA GLU A 215 -11.25 -5.90 -2.92
C GLU A 215 -9.83 -5.79 -2.34
N ALA A 216 -9.55 -4.76 -1.55
CA ALA A 216 -8.27 -4.59 -0.87
C ALA A 216 -7.97 -5.79 0.05
N ARG A 217 -8.96 -6.29 0.77
CA ARG A 217 -8.81 -7.48 1.62
C ARG A 217 -8.46 -8.73 0.82
N THR A 218 -9.12 -8.95 -0.32
CA THR A 218 -8.84 -10.08 -1.21
C THR A 218 -7.41 -10.02 -1.74
N GLU A 219 -6.95 -8.84 -2.14
CA GLU A 219 -5.57 -8.65 -2.61
C GLU A 219 -4.51 -8.85 -1.52
N LEU A 220 -4.87 -8.64 -0.25
CA LEU A 220 -3.97 -8.86 0.90
C LEU A 220 -3.83 -10.34 1.28
N GLU A 221 -4.80 -11.19 0.98
CA GLU A 221 -4.82 -12.59 1.44
C GLU A 221 -3.51 -13.37 1.19
N PRO A 222 -2.88 -13.28 0.00
CA PRO A 222 -1.63 -13.99 -0.25
C PRO A 222 -0.46 -13.54 0.64
N MET A 223 -0.55 -12.33 1.21
CA MET A 223 0.51 -11.72 2.02
C MET A 223 0.35 -11.98 3.51
N LEU A 224 -0.86 -12.38 3.96
CA LEU A 224 -1.16 -12.55 5.39
C LEU A 224 -0.38 -13.69 6.06
N SER A 225 0.08 -14.68 5.28
CA SER A 225 0.88 -15.82 5.73
C SER A 225 2.39 -15.64 5.50
N THR A 226 2.81 -14.49 5.02
CA THR A 226 4.22 -14.20 4.71
C THR A 226 4.80 -13.18 5.69
N ALA A 227 6.13 -13.01 5.69
CA ALA A 227 6.80 -11.97 6.47
C ALA A 227 6.40 -10.54 6.07
N ASP A 228 5.86 -10.37 4.87
CA ASP A 228 5.38 -9.07 4.37
C ASP A 228 4.20 -8.52 5.18
N VAL A 229 3.46 -9.37 5.91
CA VAL A 229 2.33 -8.93 6.76
C VAL A 229 2.72 -7.85 7.76
N ASP A 230 3.97 -7.83 8.21
CA ASP A 230 4.47 -6.85 9.19
C ASP A 230 4.89 -5.50 8.57
N ARG A 231 4.80 -5.34 7.26
CA ARG A 231 5.07 -4.05 6.60
C ARG A 231 4.04 -3.01 7.04
N ASN A 232 4.53 -1.79 7.23
CA ASN A 232 3.68 -0.69 7.70
C ASN A 232 2.48 -0.45 6.77
N GLU A 233 2.68 -0.47 5.47
CA GLU A 233 1.65 -0.25 4.46
C GLU A 233 0.53 -1.31 4.53
N ILE A 234 0.89 -2.55 4.82
CA ILE A 234 -0.08 -3.65 4.96
C ILE A 234 -0.83 -3.55 6.28
N GLN A 235 -0.12 -3.24 7.38
CA GLN A 235 -0.75 -3.04 8.68
C GLN A 235 -1.70 -1.83 8.68
N GLU A 236 -1.34 -0.76 7.98
CA GLU A 236 -2.20 0.41 7.77
C GLU A 236 -3.46 0.03 6.97
N ALA A 237 -3.31 -0.65 5.84
CA ALA A 237 -4.44 -1.09 5.03
C ALA A 237 -5.39 -2.02 5.81
N LEU A 238 -4.84 -2.97 6.58
CA LEU A 238 -5.63 -3.85 7.45
C LEU A 238 -6.37 -3.07 8.54
N ALA A 239 -5.75 -2.03 9.08
CA ALA A 239 -6.39 -1.17 10.09
C ALA A 239 -7.56 -0.38 9.49
N GLU A 240 -7.40 0.21 8.29
CA GLU A 240 -8.49 0.91 7.61
C GLU A 240 -9.65 -0.04 7.24
N ILE A 241 -9.36 -1.28 6.83
CA ILE A 241 -10.38 -2.33 6.62
C ILE A 241 -11.08 -2.67 7.94
N ASP A 242 -10.34 -2.74 9.05
CA ASP A 242 -10.92 -3.00 10.38
C ASP A 242 -11.84 -1.87 10.83
N ILE A 243 -11.49 -0.60 10.57
CA ILE A 243 -12.35 0.58 10.84
C ILE A 243 -13.64 0.49 10.05
N ASN A 244 -13.56 0.23 8.75
CA ASN A 244 -14.75 0.11 7.89
C ASN A 244 -15.70 -0.99 8.37
N ARG A 245 -15.18 -2.05 8.96
CA ARG A 245 -15.94 -3.17 9.54
C ARG A 245 -16.38 -2.94 10.99
N GLY A 246 -16.17 -1.74 11.55
CA GLY A 246 -16.50 -1.40 12.93
C GLY A 246 -15.61 -2.08 13.98
N ARG A 247 -14.48 -2.68 13.57
CA ARG A 247 -13.55 -3.36 14.48
C ARG A 247 -12.48 -2.39 14.99
N TYR A 248 -12.94 -1.34 15.64
CA TYR A 248 -12.08 -0.23 16.08
C TYR A 248 -10.94 -0.66 17.02
N GLU A 249 -11.16 -1.62 17.92
CA GLU A 249 -10.11 -2.10 18.85
C GLU A 249 -8.96 -2.75 18.08
N ALA A 250 -9.27 -3.54 17.04
CA ALA A 250 -8.24 -4.16 16.20
C ALA A 250 -7.45 -3.09 15.43
N ALA A 251 -8.12 -2.09 14.89
CA ALA A 251 -7.50 -0.98 14.18
C ALA A 251 -6.60 -0.15 15.12
N ILE A 252 -7.08 0.19 16.31
CA ILE A 252 -6.30 0.90 17.33
C ILE A 252 -5.04 0.12 17.71
N ALA A 253 -5.15 -1.19 17.93
CA ALA A 253 -3.99 -2.03 18.26
C ALA A 253 -2.95 -2.06 17.13
N ARG A 254 -3.37 -1.99 15.86
CA ARG A 254 -2.47 -1.88 14.71
C ARG A 254 -1.80 -0.50 14.65
N TYR A 255 -2.58 0.57 14.76
CA TYR A 255 -2.05 1.93 14.72
C TYR A 255 -1.16 2.26 15.93
N GLU A 256 -1.37 1.66 17.09
CA GLU A 256 -0.43 1.77 18.23
C GLU A 256 0.92 1.14 17.94
N ARG A 257 0.97 0.01 17.23
CA ARG A 257 2.23 -0.57 16.78
C ARG A 257 2.89 0.27 15.68
N LEU A 258 2.11 0.78 14.74
CA LEU A 258 2.59 1.66 13.68
C LEU A 258 3.17 2.96 14.23
N SER A 259 2.47 3.63 15.15
CA SER A 259 2.90 4.90 15.76
C SER A 259 4.18 4.79 16.59
N LYS A 260 4.47 3.60 17.16
CA LYS A 260 5.75 3.32 17.83
C LYS A 260 6.91 3.20 16.84
N ARG A 261 6.66 2.77 15.60
CA ARG A 261 7.66 2.64 14.53
C ARG A 261 7.85 3.95 13.77
N ASP A 262 6.73 4.66 13.52
CA ASP A 262 6.72 5.89 12.74
C ASP A 262 5.66 6.86 13.28
N ARG A 263 6.13 8.02 13.73
CA ARG A 263 5.31 9.06 14.38
C ARG A 263 4.23 9.64 13.46
N ARG A 264 4.34 9.50 12.14
CA ARG A 264 3.32 9.96 11.18
C ARG A 264 1.94 9.34 11.43
N PHE A 265 1.88 8.14 12.02
CA PHE A 265 0.63 7.44 12.30
C PHE A 265 -0.07 7.90 13.60
N ALA A 266 0.55 8.77 14.40
CA ALA A 266 -0.01 9.19 15.70
C ALA A 266 -1.32 9.97 15.53
N ALA A 267 -1.37 10.91 14.58
CA ALA A 267 -2.58 11.71 14.35
C ALA A 267 -3.78 10.84 13.95
N ARG A 268 -3.55 9.85 13.05
CA ARG A 268 -4.61 8.91 12.64
C ARG A 268 -5.07 8.02 13.80
N LEU A 269 -4.15 7.59 14.65
CA LEU A 269 -4.48 6.84 15.86
C LEU A 269 -5.41 7.63 16.79
N ASP A 270 -5.12 8.91 17.03
CA ASP A 270 -5.94 9.77 17.87
C ASP A 270 -7.34 9.98 17.28
N GLU A 271 -7.43 10.18 15.96
CA GLU A 271 -8.69 10.28 15.24
C GLU A 271 -9.55 9.01 15.39
N ILE A 272 -8.95 7.82 15.22
CA ILE A 272 -9.66 6.55 15.36
C ILE A 272 -10.14 6.33 16.80
N LYS A 273 -9.33 6.69 17.79
CA LYS A 273 -9.73 6.64 19.20
C LYS A 273 -10.94 7.54 19.46
N GLN A 274 -10.98 8.72 18.86
CA GLN A 274 -12.13 9.62 18.94
C GLN A 274 -13.36 9.01 18.25
N GLN A 275 -13.25 8.52 17.01
CA GLN A 275 -14.35 7.87 16.29
C GLN A 275 -14.91 6.68 17.08
N TYR A 276 -14.06 5.85 17.67
CA TYR A 276 -14.47 4.76 18.53
C TYR A 276 -15.23 5.26 19.77
N ALA A 277 -14.76 6.35 20.37
CA ALA A 277 -15.45 6.97 21.50
C ALA A 277 -16.85 7.45 21.12
N GLU A 278 -16.98 8.10 19.98
CA GLU A 278 -18.27 8.61 19.48
C GLU A 278 -19.23 7.49 19.10
N ALA A 279 -18.75 6.48 18.36
CA ALA A 279 -19.59 5.35 17.90
C ALA A 279 -20.14 4.49 19.05
N ASN A 280 -19.39 4.40 20.16
CA ASN A 280 -19.73 3.55 21.29
C ASN A 280 -20.18 4.35 22.53
N MET A 281 -20.61 5.59 22.34
CA MET A 281 -21.02 6.47 23.46
C MET A 281 -22.27 5.93 24.14
N PRO A 282 -22.17 5.32 25.33
CA PRO A 282 -23.30 4.70 25.99
C PRO A 282 -24.22 5.75 26.61
N PRO A 283 -25.49 5.41 26.88
CA PRO A 283 -26.45 6.32 27.51
C PRO A 283 -25.94 6.90 28.85
N GLN A 284 -25.18 6.11 29.63
CA GLN A 284 -24.60 6.58 30.90
C GLN A 284 -23.57 7.68 30.70
N PHE A 285 -22.81 7.68 29.57
CA PHE A 285 -21.87 8.78 29.29
C PHE A 285 -22.62 10.08 29.00
N ARG A 286 -23.68 10.03 28.16
CA ARG A 286 -24.50 11.21 27.86
C ARG A 286 -25.11 11.79 29.14
N ARG A 287 -25.66 10.92 30.00
CA ARG A 287 -26.18 11.32 31.30
C ARG A 287 -25.09 11.93 32.19
N ALA A 288 -23.89 11.34 32.26
CA ALA A 288 -22.80 11.84 33.08
C ALA A 288 -22.34 13.24 32.64
N ILE A 289 -22.25 13.50 31.32
CA ILE A 289 -21.80 14.80 30.80
C ILE A 289 -22.84 15.90 30.96
N GLU A 290 -24.14 15.55 30.95
CA GLU A 290 -25.25 16.47 31.14
C GLU A 290 -25.60 16.73 32.64
N SER A 291 -24.99 15.99 33.55
CA SER A 291 -25.26 16.09 35.00
C SER A 291 -24.79 17.42 35.59
N GLU A 292 -25.65 18.08 36.34
CA GLU A 292 -25.33 19.29 37.12
C GLU A 292 -24.45 19.00 38.36
N SER A 293 -24.50 17.75 38.85
CA SER A 293 -23.65 17.28 39.96
C SER A 293 -23.30 15.81 39.74
N ILE A 294 -22.07 15.54 39.38
CA ILE A 294 -21.64 14.17 39.05
C ILE A 294 -21.33 13.35 40.30
N THR A 295 -21.56 12.04 40.15
CA THR A 295 -21.13 11.03 41.12
C THR A 295 -19.77 10.44 40.77
N ARG A 296 -19.18 9.66 41.70
CA ARG A 296 -17.95 8.90 41.41
C ARG A 296 -18.16 7.89 40.25
N GLY A 297 -19.35 7.32 40.12
CA GLY A 297 -19.72 6.49 38.97
C GLY A 297 -19.70 7.27 37.67
N ASP A 298 -20.32 8.45 37.64
CA ASP A 298 -20.29 9.32 36.45
C ASP A 298 -18.85 9.75 36.12
N LEU A 299 -18.04 10.08 37.10
CA LEU A 299 -16.61 10.42 36.89
C LEU A 299 -15.82 9.24 36.31
N ALA A 300 -16.11 7.99 36.72
CA ALA A 300 -15.47 6.81 36.15
C ALA A 300 -15.87 6.63 34.68
N VAL A 301 -17.14 6.83 34.36
CA VAL A 301 -17.64 6.81 32.96
C VAL A 301 -16.94 7.90 32.15
N LEU A 302 -16.89 9.14 32.64
CA LEU A 302 -16.22 10.24 31.92
C LEU A 302 -14.71 9.95 31.74
N MET A 303 -14.01 9.44 32.77
CA MET A 303 -12.60 9.06 32.64
C MET A 303 -12.37 7.99 31.57
N TYR A 304 -13.19 6.95 31.55
CA TYR A 304 -13.08 5.87 30.56
C TYR A 304 -13.23 6.41 29.15
N TRP A 305 -14.21 7.29 28.93
CA TRP A 305 -14.54 7.78 27.59
C TRP A 305 -13.71 8.97 27.13
N LYS A 306 -13.14 9.77 28.04
CA LYS A 306 -12.36 10.97 27.72
C LYS A 306 -10.85 10.77 27.79
N VAL A 307 -10.36 9.71 28.46
CA VAL A 307 -8.93 9.50 28.65
C VAL A 307 -8.48 8.20 27.99
N ALA A 308 -7.81 8.35 26.84
CA ALA A 308 -7.39 7.22 26.02
C ALA A 308 -6.51 6.21 26.79
N SER A 309 -5.60 6.69 27.64
CA SER A 309 -4.74 5.81 28.46
C SER A 309 -5.50 5.02 29.54
N VAL A 310 -6.71 5.43 29.93
CA VAL A 310 -7.60 4.64 30.79
C VAL A 310 -8.33 3.59 29.97
N ARG A 311 -8.91 3.99 28.84
CA ARG A 311 -9.71 3.12 28.01
C ARG A 311 -8.92 1.99 27.36
N PHE A 312 -7.76 2.30 26.79
CA PHE A 312 -6.94 1.37 26.04
C PHE A 312 -5.76 0.80 26.84
N ALA A 313 -5.75 0.97 28.17
CA ALA A 313 -4.74 0.36 29.01
C ALA A 313 -4.70 -1.16 28.80
N SER A 314 -3.52 -1.72 28.58
CA SER A 314 -3.24 -3.15 28.52
C SER A 314 -2.50 -3.60 29.78
N ASN A 315 -2.49 -4.92 30.04
CA ASN A 315 -1.78 -5.52 31.18
C ASN A 315 -2.19 -4.93 32.54
N ILE A 316 -3.50 -4.74 32.75
CA ILE A 316 -4.06 -4.26 34.00
C ILE A 316 -4.18 -5.40 35.02
N ALA A 317 -3.91 -5.08 36.28
CA ALA A 317 -4.05 -6.02 37.40
C ALA A 317 -5.52 -6.42 37.62
N ALA A 318 -5.76 -7.53 38.29
CA ALA A 318 -7.10 -7.88 38.76
C ALA A 318 -7.65 -6.77 39.69
N PRO A 319 -8.90 -6.31 39.48
CA PRO A 319 -9.46 -5.25 40.32
C PRO A 319 -9.71 -5.75 41.74
N PRO A 320 -9.59 -4.89 42.76
CA PRO A 320 -10.04 -5.22 44.11
C PRO A 320 -11.55 -5.45 44.12
N ILE A 321 -12.02 -6.28 45.04
CA ILE A 321 -13.46 -6.58 45.16
C ILE A 321 -14.16 -5.42 45.89
N ALA A 322 -15.13 -4.79 45.23
CA ALA A 322 -16.06 -3.84 45.81
C ALA A 322 -17.48 -4.43 45.89
N ILE A 323 -18.19 -4.22 46.99
CA ILE A 323 -19.50 -4.82 47.24
C ILE A 323 -20.68 -3.92 46.87
N ASP A 324 -20.41 -2.67 46.46
CA ASP A 324 -21.42 -1.63 46.24
C ASP A 324 -21.53 -1.18 44.79
N ILE A 325 -21.01 -1.99 43.84
CA ILE A 325 -21.04 -1.67 42.40
C ILE A 325 -21.92 -2.61 41.55
N GLY A 326 -22.68 -3.51 42.18
CA GLY A 326 -23.38 -4.61 41.53
C GLY A 326 -24.17 -4.21 40.26
N GLU A 327 -25.18 -3.36 40.43
CA GLU A 327 -26.06 -2.89 39.35
C GLU A 327 -25.87 -1.39 39.03
N THR A 328 -24.72 -0.86 39.40
CA THR A 328 -24.43 0.57 39.18
C THR A 328 -24.22 0.86 37.70
N PRO A 329 -24.89 1.87 37.12
CA PRO A 329 -24.57 2.35 35.79
C PRO A 329 -23.08 2.77 35.71
N GLY A 330 -22.35 2.29 34.71
CA GLY A 330 -20.90 2.52 34.64
C GLY A 330 -20.06 1.55 35.49
N ARG A 331 -20.63 0.40 35.86
CA ARG A 331 -19.93 -0.65 36.63
C ARG A 331 -18.59 -1.02 36.00
N ASP A 332 -18.54 -1.26 34.70
CA ASP A 332 -17.33 -1.71 34.02
C ASP A 332 -16.26 -0.62 34.02
N GLU A 333 -16.64 0.63 33.86
CA GLU A 333 -15.76 1.78 33.98
C GLU A 333 -15.21 1.97 35.41
N ILE A 334 -16.04 1.73 36.44
CA ILE A 334 -15.60 1.73 37.84
C ILE A 334 -14.60 0.60 38.08
N VAL A 335 -14.90 -0.63 37.63
CA VAL A 335 -14.01 -1.79 37.75
C VAL A 335 -12.66 -1.49 37.09
N ARG A 336 -12.67 -0.85 35.95
CA ARG A 336 -11.45 -0.47 35.25
C ARG A 336 -10.67 0.62 36.02
N ALA A 337 -11.33 1.62 36.55
CA ALA A 337 -10.69 2.64 37.37
C ALA A 337 -10.04 2.06 38.64
N MET A 338 -10.67 1.03 39.25
CA MET A 338 -10.10 0.29 40.39
C MET A 338 -8.88 -0.54 39.96
N ALA A 339 -8.97 -1.26 38.85
CA ALA A 339 -7.89 -2.10 38.30
C ALA A 339 -6.65 -1.28 37.91
N LEU A 340 -6.84 -0.03 37.49
CA LEU A 340 -5.76 0.93 37.23
C LEU A 340 -5.25 1.64 38.48
N GLY A 341 -5.80 1.34 39.67
CA GLY A 341 -5.42 1.99 40.93
C GLY A 341 -5.88 3.44 41.07
N ILE A 342 -6.71 3.96 40.13
CA ILE A 342 -7.24 5.33 40.19
C ILE A 342 -8.26 5.44 41.33
N TYR A 343 -9.18 4.48 41.37
CA TYR A 343 -10.10 4.36 42.51
C TYR A 343 -9.57 3.37 43.54
N GLN A 344 -9.74 3.73 44.79
CA GLN A 344 -9.44 2.86 45.93
C GLN A 344 -10.73 2.35 46.55
N VAL A 345 -10.73 1.08 46.91
CA VAL A 345 -11.79 0.45 47.70
C VAL A 345 -11.41 0.63 49.18
N ASP A 346 -12.36 1.08 49.97
CA ASP A 346 -12.16 1.19 51.40
C ASP A 346 -11.84 -0.21 52.00
N PRO A 347 -10.73 -0.40 52.70
CA PRO A 347 -10.28 -1.71 53.12
C PRO A 347 -11.19 -2.35 54.22
N ILE A 348 -11.95 -1.53 54.94
CA ILE A 348 -12.83 -1.99 56.01
C ILE A 348 -14.21 -2.30 55.46
N THR A 349 -14.81 -1.32 54.79
CA THR A 349 -16.19 -1.43 54.30
C THR A 349 -16.31 -2.15 52.97
N ARG A 350 -15.19 -2.36 52.25
CA ARG A 350 -15.14 -2.91 50.88
C ARG A 350 -16.01 -2.14 49.88
N ARG A 351 -16.16 -0.83 50.05
CA ARG A 351 -16.96 0.05 49.22
C ARG A 351 -16.09 1.00 48.41
N VAL A 352 -16.53 1.35 47.21
CA VAL A 352 -15.94 2.38 46.37
C VAL A 352 -16.76 3.67 46.36
N GLY A 353 -18.02 3.61 46.78
CA GLY A 353 -18.96 4.72 46.86
C GLY A 353 -19.37 5.29 45.49
N PRO A 354 -19.94 4.51 44.57
CA PRO A 354 -20.24 4.94 43.22
C PRO A 354 -21.22 6.12 43.13
N TYR A 355 -22.11 6.23 44.11
CA TYR A 355 -23.11 7.31 44.20
C TYR A 355 -22.64 8.52 45.00
N SER A 356 -21.42 8.51 45.54
CA SER A 356 -20.88 9.66 46.28
C SER A 356 -20.69 10.85 45.35
N PRO A 357 -21.14 12.06 45.71
CA PRO A 357 -20.96 13.25 44.90
C PRO A 357 -19.47 13.59 44.74
N VAL A 358 -19.14 14.14 43.59
CA VAL A 358 -17.77 14.60 43.27
C VAL A 358 -17.74 16.12 43.42
N ASN A 359 -16.91 16.59 44.32
CA ASN A 359 -16.57 18.01 44.46
C ASN A 359 -15.24 18.34 43.73
N SER A 360 -14.91 19.62 43.64
CA SER A 360 -13.72 20.09 42.93
C SER A 360 -12.42 19.54 43.53
N GLY A 361 -12.35 19.39 44.86
CA GLY A 361 -11.20 18.74 45.50
C GLY A 361 -11.07 17.26 45.17
N ALA A 362 -12.18 16.52 45.06
CA ALA A 362 -12.17 15.12 44.65
C ALA A 362 -11.76 14.96 43.17
N LEU A 363 -12.27 15.79 42.26
CA LEU A 363 -11.87 15.82 40.88
C LEU A 363 -10.37 16.11 40.73
N SER A 364 -9.86 17.13 41.42
CA SER A 364 -8.44 17.48 41.46
C SER A 364 -7.55 16.31 41.90
N ARG A 365 -7.93 15.60 42.95
CA ARG A 365 -7.19 14.41 43.43
C ARG A 365 -7.20 13.27 42.41
N VAL A 366 -8.35 13.01 41.77
CA VAL A 366 -8.48 11.96 40.75
C VAL A 366 -7.65 12.31 39.51
N ALA A 367 -7.72 13.55 39.03
CA ALA A 367 -6.96 14.02 37.90
C ALA A 367 -5.44 13.97 38.12
N ALA A 368 -4.97 14.45 39.29
CA ALA A 368 -3.56 14.38 39.65
C ALA A 368 -3.07 12.93 39.80
N ARG A 369 -3.87 12.06 40.42
CA ARG A 369 -3.55 10.64 40.58
C ARG A 369 -3.46 9.95 39.19
N LEU A 370 -4.38 10.27 38.27
CA LEU A 370 -4.38 9.76 36.92
C LEU A 370 -3.09 10.15 36.16
N LEU A 371 -2.70 11.44 36.18
CA LEU A 371 -1.45 11.94 35.61
C LEU A 371 -0.22 11.18 36.14
N THR A 372 -0.16 10.99 37.48
CA THR A 372 0.95 10.31 38.13
C THR A 372 0.99 8.82 37.78
N LEU A 373 -0.13 8.10 37.92
CA LEU A 373 -0.20 6.66 37.65
C LEU A 373 0.00 6.30 36.18
N ARG A 374 -0.41 7.18 35.25
CA ARG A 374 -0.24 6.97 33.83
C ARG A 374 1.06 7.55 33.25
N GLY A 375 1.90 8.12 34.14
CA GLY A 375 3.27 8.48 33.82
C GLY A 375 3.44 9.77 33.00
N ALA A 376 2.54 10.76 33.20
CA ALA A 376 2.69 12.07 32.57
C ALA A 376 4.07 12.66 32.87
N SER A 377 4.77 13.11 31.83
CA SER A 377 6.12 13.68 31.95
C SER A 377 6.14 14.91 32.89
N CYS A 378 5.11 15.73 32.80
CA CYS A 378 4.91 16.95 33.63
C CYS A 378 4.66 16.65 35.12
N ALA A 379 4.14 15.48 35.45
CA ALA A 379 3.88 15.09 36.87
C ALA A 379 5.15 14.64 37.61
N ARG A 380 6.25 14.38 36.90
CA ARG A 380 7.49 13.92 37.52
C ARG A 380 8.09 14.98 38.43
N GLY A 381 8.29 14.63 39.68
CA GLY A 381 8.87 15.54 40.68
C GLY A 381 7.90 16.52 41.32
N ALA A 382 6.63 16.55 40.93
CA ALA A 382 5.62 17.44 41.54
C ALA A 382 5.14 16.96 42.94
N GLY A 383 5.55 15.77 43.36
CA GLY A 383 5.14 15.17 44.63
C GLY A 383 3.71 14.64 44.62
N ASN A 384 3.08 14.50 45.81
CA ASN A 384 1.73 13.93 45.94
C ASN A 384 0.64 14.99 46.10
N ASP A 385 0.99 16.26 46.07
CA ASP A 385 0.03 17.36 46.19
C ASP A 385 -0.71 17.53 44.86
N ALA A 386 -2.04 17.36 44.89
CA ALA A 386 -2.85 17.39 43.69
C ALA A 386 -2.75 18.74 42.96
N GLN A 387 -2.74 19.85 43.66
CA GLN A 387 -2.66 21.18 43.06
C GLN A 387 -1.31 21.42 42.39
N LYS A 388 -0.22 20.95 42.98
CA LYS A 388 1.13 21.05 42.39
C LYS A 388 1.24 20.20 41.13
N VAL A 389 0.69 18.98 41.13
CA VAL A 389 0.67 18.10 39.95
C VAL A 389 -0.14 18.74 38.81
N LEU A 390 -1.34 19.24 39.09
CA LEU A 390 -2.17 19.91 38.11
C LEU A 390 -1.51 21.15 37.52
N ALA A 391 -0.92 21.99 38.37
CA ALA A 391 -0.20 23.19 37.95
C ALA A 391 1.02 22.84 37.07
N ALA A 392 1.81 21.84 37.45
CA ALA A 392 2.96 21.37 36.68
C ALA A 392 2.56 20.86 35.29
N CYS A 393 1.35 20.28 35.16
CA CYS A 393 0.81 19.78 33.90
C CYS A 393 -0.04 20.81 33.14
N ALA A 394 -0.09 22.06 33.61
CA ALA A 394 -0.89 23.12 33.02
C ALA A 394 -2.39 22.77 32.87
N ILE A 395 -2.93 22.02 33.84
CA ILE A 395 -4.36 21.76 33.95
C ILE A 395 -5.01 22.94 34.64
N VAL A 396 -5.75 23.74 33.91
CA VAL A 396 -6.35 24.98 34.40
C VAL A 396 -7.85 24.93 34.16
N ASP A 397 -8.60 24.99 35.26
CA ASP A 397 -10.03 25.20 35.23
C ASP A 397 -10.44 26.06 36.41
N PRO A 398 -11.20 27.17 36.24
CA PRO A 398 -11.61 28.06 37.32
C PRO A 398 -12.36 27.35 38.45
N SER A 399 -13.11 26.28 38.12
CA SER A 399 -13.87 25.49 39.08
C SER A 399 -13.00 24.68 40.02
N LEU A 400 -11.75 24.33 39.65
CA LEU A 400 -10.79 23.62 40.48
C LEU A 400 -10.23 24.54 41.60
N GLY A 401 -10.32 25.87 41.42
CA GLY A 401 -9.93 26.88 42.41
C GLY A 401 -11.07 27.40 43.26
N ALA A 402 -12.32 27.08 42.96
CA ALA A 402 -13.53 27.67 43.59
C ALA A 402 -13.89 27.14 44.99
N GLY A 403 -12.96 26.47 45.66
CA GLY A 403 -13.17 25.81 46.95
C GLY A 403 -13.36 24.31 46.83
N ALA A 404 -12.72 23.56 47.74
CA ALA A 404 -12.64 22.10 47.66
C ALA A 404 -14.01 21.38 47.68
N GLU A 405 -15.03 22.02 48.22
CA GLU A 405 -16.38 21.48 48.41
C GLU A 405 -17.37 21.83 47.29
N ALA A 406 -16.98 22.65 46.32
CA ALA A 406 -17.89 23.03 45.22
C ALA A 406 -18.30 21.79 44.39
N PRO A 407 -19.62 21.62 44.10
CA PRO A 407 -20.08 20.53 43.23
C PRO A 407 -19.52 20.68 41.81
N VAL A 408 -19.29 19.56 41.16
CA VAL A 408 -18.73 19.54 39.81
C VAL A 408 -19.79 19.06 38.82
N THR A 409 -19.97 19.80 37.73
CA THR A 409 -20.83 19.36 36.61
C THR A 409 -20.10 18.39 35.69
N GLY A 410 -20.87 17.60 34.93
CA GLY A 410 -20.30 16.66 33.95
C GLY A 410 -19.43 17.36 32.90
N ARG A 411 -19.83 18.54 32.44
CA ARG A 411 -19.06 19.34 31.46
C ARG A 411 -17.72 19.80 31.98
N VAL A 412 -17.66 20.28 33.23
CA VAL A 412 -16.43 20.67 33.90
C VAL A 412 -15.50 19.47 34.05
N ALA A 413 -16.01 18.34 34.55
CA ALA A 413 -15.21 17.14 34.71
C ALA A 413 -14.68 16.63 33.33
N ALA A 414 -15.50 16.64 32.30
CA ALA A 414 -15.07 16.26 30.94
C ALA A 414 -13.97 17.18 30.39
N GLY A 415 -14.09 18.50 30.60
CA GLY A 415 -13.08 19.47 30.17
C GLY A 415 -11.74 19.29 30.86
N VAL A 416 -11.76 19.01 32.21
CA VAL A 416 -10.55 18.69 32.97
C VAL A 416 -9.91 17.39 32.48
N LEU A 417 -10.72 16.34 32.21
CA LEU A 417 -10.23 15.05 31.74
C LEU A 417 -9.65 15.14 30.33
N GLU A 418 -10.18 15.99 29.45
CA GLU A 418 -9.58 16.26 28.13
C GLU A 418 -8.21 16.95 28.24
N GLN A 419 -8.03 17.85 29.21
CA GLN A 419 -6.72 18.44 29.50
C GLN A 419 -5.74 17.39 30.03
N VAL A 420 -6.21 16.49 30.90
CA VAL A 420 -5.42 15.36 31.43
C VAL A 420 -4.98 14.44 30.29
N ASP A 421 -5.88 14.07 29.38
CA ASP A 421 -5.56 13.21 28.22
C ASP A 421 -4.50 13.85 27.33
N ARG A 422 -4.63 15.15 27.05
CA ARG A 422 -3.61 15.93 26.30
C ARG A 422 -2.26 15.97 27.01
N ALA A 423 -2.24 16.05 28.34
CA ALA A 423 -1.00 16.05 29.11
C ALA A 423 -0.32 14.67 29.14
N LEU A 424 -1.10 13.59 29.07
CA LEU A 424 -0.61 12.20 28.96
C LEU A 424 -0.11 11.82 27.57
N SER A 425 -0.54 12.55 26.54
CA SER A 425 -0.14 12.33 25.15
C SER A 425 1.14 13.09 24.76
N ARG A 426 1.65 13.96 25.61
CA ARG A 426 2.92 14.69 25.49
C ARG A 426 4.07 13.97 26.17
#